data_788949422816a94225bf84f5512cc663
#
_entry.id   788949422816a94225bf84f5512cc663
#
_cell.length_a   1.000
_cell.length_b   1.000
_cell.length_c   1.000
_cell.angle_alpha   90.00
_cell.angle_beta   90.00
_cell.angle_gamma   90.00
#
_symmetry.space_group_name_H-M   'P 1'
#
loop_
_entity.id
_entity.type
_entity.pdbx_description
1 polymer ?
#
loop_
_entity_poly.entity_id
_entity_poly.type
_entity_poly.pdbx_seq_one_letter_code
_entity_poly.pdbx_strand_id
1 'polypeptide(L)'
;MTLDLLSVGRISVDLYAQESHHSFSDPQTFMKSIGGSPTNVAVAAARLGLASAIATKVGGDLLAPFVLAKLAGFGVDTSLVGTEPLGQTPVVLASLDPPADPAIIFYRGAAAPDTTIKPSDVPEQVVRDCRVLWISACALAVGTTAGACTTWLEQRGRVEHTIIDLDYRPSLWTDPADARRAAQVAIDASTVVVGNRDECEMAIGESDPDAAADHLLGRGVKLAIVKMGAQGVLLASAQERVRVRPLPIEVRCGLGAGDAFGGALAYGLLQGMPLDRLGELANGAGAYVAARLMCADAMPDLPSLLAFIEEHSKGSPA
;
A
#
# COMPACT_ATOMS: atom_id res chain seq x y z
N MET A 1 -8.31 19.03 12.56
CA MET A 1 -7.86 17.79 13.23
C MET A 1 -6.55 17.38 12.58
N THR A 2 -5.60 16.88 13.35
CA THR A 2 -4.35 16.34 12.80
C THR A 2 -4.66 14.99 12.14
N LEU A 3 -4.19 14.77 10.91
CA LEU A 3 -4.33 13.48 10.23
C LEU A 3 -3.46 12.42 10.94
N ASP A 4 -4.00 11.23 11.13
CA ASP A 4 -3.22 10.08 11.57
C ASP A 4 -2.38 9.52 10.41
N LEU A 5 -2.97 9.42 9.21
CA LEU A 5 -2.29 8.93 8.02
C LEU A 5 -2.56 9.83 6.80
N LEU A 6 -1.50 10.24 6.12
CA LEU A 6 -1.52 10.77 4.76
C LEU A 6 -0.87 9.75 3.83
N SER A 7 -1.66 9.16 2.94
CA SER A 7 -1.16 8.29 1.87
C SER A 7 -1.07 9.08 0.56
N VAL A 8 -0.09 8.72 -0.29
CA VAL A 8 0.18 9.47 -1.53
C VAL A 8 0.28 8.53 -2.72
N GLY A 9 -0.41 8.85 -3.80
CA GLY A 9 -0.18 8.23 -5.10
C GLY A 9 -1.45 7.78 -5.81
N ARG A 10 -1.42 6.60 -6.39
CA ARG A 10 -2.35 6.08 -7.39
C ARG A 10 -3.74 5.77 -6.83
N ILE A 11 -4.75 6.09 -7.67
CA ILE A 11 -6.14 5.69 -7.50
C ILE A 11 -6.69 5.15 -8.81
N SER A 12 -7.60 4.19 -8.73
CA SER A 12 -8.25 3.59 -9.90
C SER A 12 -9.67 3.11 -9.59
N VAL A 13 -10.44 2.87 -10.63
CA VAL A 13 -11.59 1.98 -10.58
C VAL A 13 -11.08 0.58 -10.93
N ASP A 14 -11.28 -0.37 -10.03
CA ASP A 14 -10.85 -1.74 -10.23
C ASP A 14 -12.06 -2.62 -10.57
N LEU A 15 -11.88 -3.44 -11.59
CA LEU A 15 -12.84 -4.44 -12.06
C LEU A 15 -12.27 -5.83 -11.76
N TYR A 16 -12.83 -6.50 -10.77
CA TYR A 16 -12.41 -7.83 -10.35
C TYR A 16 -13.26 -8.89 -11.03
N ALA A 17 -12.63 -9.83 -11.73
CA ALA A 17 -13.33 -11.02 -12.22
C ALA A 17 -13.97 -11.78 -11.06
N GLN A 18 -15.15 -12.34 -11.29
CA GLN A 18 -15.83 -13.16 -10.28
C GLN A 18 -15.50 -14.63 -10.42
N GLU A 19 -15.13 -15.05 -11.62
CA GLU A 19 -14.76 -16.40 -11.97
C GLU A 19 -13.27 -16.65 -11.69
N SER A 20 -12.96 -17.55 -10.76
CA SER A 20 -11.59 -17.99 -10.50
C SER A 20 -11.11 -18.96 -11.58
N HIS A 21 -9.82 -18.95 -11.87
CA HIS A 21 -9.16 -19.81 -12.87
C HIS A 21 -9.65 -19.58 -14.31
N HIS A 22 -10.21 -18.40 -14.60
CA HIS A 22 -10.54 -17.95 -15.94
C HIS A 22 -9.55 -16.86 -16.35
N SER A 23 -8.92 -17.02 -17.50
CA SER A 23 -8.01 -16.06 -18.09
C SER A 23 -8.77 -14.88 -18.74
N PHE A 24 -8.08 -13.81 -19.10
CA PHE A 24 -8.70 -12.70 -19.83
C PHE A 24 -9.24 -13.07 -21.23
N SER A 25 -8.90 -14.23 -21.77
CA SER A 25 -9.46 -14.75 -23.02
C SER A 25 -10.80 -15.46 -22.84
N ASP A 26 -11.19 -15.76 -21.60
CA ASP A 26 -12.43 -16.42 -21.30
C ASP A 26 -13.55 -15.40 -21.02
N PRO A 27 -14.83 -15.75 -21.20
CA PRO A 27 -15.93 -14.92 -20.75
C PRO A 27 -15.90 -14.74 -19.22
N GLN A 28 -15.97 -13.47 -18.77
CA GLN A 28 -15.92 -13.12 -17.34
C GLN A 28 -16.95 -12.07 -17.00
N THR A 29 -17.43 -12.10 -15.76
CA THR A 29 -18.21 -11.01 -15.15
C THR A 29 -17.33 -10.25 -14.17
N PHE A 30 -17.54 -8.94 -14.04
CA PHE A 30 -16.68 -8.09 -13.21
C PHE A 30 -17.47 -7.38 -12.14
N MET A 31 -16.90 -7.34 -10.95
CA MET A 31 -17.36 -6.51 -9.84
C MET A 31 -16.51 -5.25 -9.73
N LYS A 32 -17.18 -4.10 -9.61
CA LYS A 32 -16.52 -2.79 -9.58
C LYS A 32 -16.22 -2.35 -8.15
N SER A 33 -14.96 -1.96 -7.91
CA SER A 33 -14.50 -1.35 -6.68
C SER A 33 -13.57 -0.17 -6.97
N ILE A 34 -12.88 0.33 -5.96
CA ILE A 34 -11.75 1.23 -6.11
C ILE A 34 -10.45 0.50 -5.76
N GLY A 35 -9.32 0.98 -6.29
CA GLY A 35 -8.02 0.41 -6.04
C GLY A 35 -6.89 1.41 -6.18
N GLY A 36 -5.68 0.88 -6.23
CA GLY A 36 -4.43 1.62 -6.11
C GLY A 36 -3.83 1.41 -4.74
N SER A 37 -2.57 0.95 -4.66
CA SER A 37 -1.93 0.59 -3.38
C SER A 37 -2.07 1.69 -2.31
N PRO A 38 -1.67 2.96 -2.55
CA PRO A 38 -1.84 4.01 -1.53
C PRO A 38 -3.31 4.29 -1.17
N THR A 39 -4.23 4.13 -2.12
CA THR A 39 -5.68 4.23 -1.85
C THR A 39 -6.14 3.14 -0.90
N ASN A 40 -5.74 1.90 -1.17
CA ASN A 40 -6.09 0.75 -0.34
C ASN A 40 -5.52 0.88 1.07
N VAL A 41 -4.28 1.39 1.22
CA VAL A 41 -3.68 1.68 2.53
C VAL A 41 -4.48 2.73 3.29
N ALA A 42 -4.92 3.81 2.62
CA ALA A 42 -5.76 4.84 3.25
C ALA A 42 -7.10 4.26 3.70
N VAL A 43 -7.73 3.42 2.88
CA VAL A 43 -8.99 2.72 3.24
C VAL A 43 -8.76 1.77 4.42
N ALA A 44 -7.70 0.95 4.39
CA ALA A 44 -7.38 0.03 5.48
C ALA A 44 -7.18 0.77 6.80
N ALA A 45 -6.44 1.87 6.80
CA ALA A 45 -6.22 2.71 7.97
C ALA A 45 -7.53 3.34 8.50
N ALA A 46 -8.36 3.88 7.60
CA ALA A 46 -9.66 4.45 7.97
C ALA A 46 -10.59 3.40 8.59
N ARG A 47 -10.65 2.19 8.02
CA ARG A 47 -11.44 1.06 8.52
C ARG A 47 -10.99 0.61 9.91
N LEU A 48 -9.72 0.77 10.25
CA LEU A 48 -9.18 0.51 11.58
C LEU A 48 -9.38 1.68 12.55
N GLY A 49 -10.00 2.79 12.12
CA GLY A 49 -10.38 3.92 12.97
C GLY A 49 -9.39 5.08 12.96
N LEU A 50 -8.40 5.12 12.05
CA LEU A 50 -7.50 6.26 11.90
C LEU A 50 -8.14 7.38 11.09
N ALA A 51 -7.82 8.64 11.42
CA ALA A 51 -8.10 9.80 10.59
C ALA A 51 -7.18 9.76 9.35
N SER A 52 -7.67 9.19 8.26
CA SER A 52 -6.90 8.87 7.06
C SER A 52 -7.31 9.76 5.89
N ALA A 53 -6.33 10.26 5.13
CA ALA A 53 -6.50 10.97 3.87
C ALA A 53 -5.60 10.40 2.78
N ILE A 54 -5.98 10.69 1.53
CA ILE A 54 -5.15 10.38 0.37
C ILE A 54 -4.91 11.62 -0.49
N ALA A 55 -3.63 11.88 -0.81
CA ALA A 55 -3.24 12.84 -1.84
C ALA A 55 -3.17 12.13 -3.18
N THR A 56 -4.15 12.40 -4.04
CA THR A 56 -4.28 11.80 -5.38
C THR A 56 -5.08 12.69 -6.30
N LYS A 57 -5.25 12.28 -7.56
CA LYS A 57 -6.17 12.94 -8.51
C LYS A 57 -6.99 11.92 -9.28
N VAL A 58 -8.23 12.29 -9.54
CA VAL A 58 -9.16 11.60 -10.45
C VAL A 58 -9.33 12.38 -11.76
N GLY A 59 -9.89 11.75 -12.78
CA GLY A 59 -10.25 12.43 -14.02
C GLY A 59 -11.48 13.31 -13.88
N GLY A 60 -11.71 14.22 -14.86
CA GLY A 60 -12.94 14.97 -15.01
C GLY A 60 -14.05 14.16 -15.70
N ASP A 61 -14.19 12.89 -15.38
CA ASP A 61 -15.06 11.93 -16.05
C ASP A 61 -16.17 11.36 -15.15
N LEU A 62 -17.01 10.47 -15.71
CA LEU A 62 -18.16 9.88 -15.01
C LEU A 62 -17.75 8.85 -13.95
N LEU A 63 -16.48 8.43 -13.87
CA LEU A 63 -15.98 7.51 -12.83
C LEU A 63 -15.56 8.24 -11.55
N ALA A 64 -15.14 9.51 -11.67
CA ALA A 64 -14.70 10.29 -10.51
C ALA A 64 -15.74 10.37 -9.38
N PRO A 65 -17.03 10.64 -9.60
CA PRO A 65 -18.04 10.66 -8.55
C PRO A 65 -18.16 9.32 -7.81
N PHE A 66 -18.02 8.20 -8.52
CA PHE A 66 -18.03 6.87 -7.90
C PHE A 66 -16.83 6.70 -6.96
N VAL A 67 -15.63 7.07 -7.41
CA VAL A 67 -14.40 6.96 -6.63
C VAL A 67 -14.50 7.80 -5.35
N LEU A 68 -14.90 9.05 -5.46
CA LEU A 68 -15.05 9.97 -4.32
C LEU A 68 -16.09 9.46 -3.31
N ALA A 69 -17.24 8.98 -3.80
CA ALA A 69 -18.29 8.42 -2.95
C ALA A 69 -17.82 7.15 -2.21
N LYS A 70 -17.06 6.29 -2.88
CA LYS A 70 -16.49 5.09 -2.25
C LYS A 70 -15.46 5.45 -1.18
N LEU A 71 -14.52 6.36 -1.45
CA LEU A 71 -13.55 6.83 -0.47
C LEU A 71 -14.24 7.38 0.78
N ALA A 72 -15.19 8.30 0.59
CA ALA A 72 -15.96 8.87 1.68
C ALA A 72 -16.74 7.81 2.46
N GLY A 73 -17.33 6.83 1.75
CA GLY A 73 -18.04 5.69 2.36
C GLY A 73 -17.15 4.79 3.20
N PHE A 74 -15.86 4.72 2.92
CA PHE A 74 -14.87 4.03 3.75
C PHE A 74 -14.30 4.88 4.89
N GLY A 75 -14.71 6.17 4.99
CA GLY A 75 -14.22 7.09 6.02
C GLY A 75 -12.89 7.78 5.69
N VAL A 76 -12.44 7.73 4.44
CA VAL A 76 -11.23 8.44 3.99
C VAL A 76 -11.58 9.90 3.70
N ASP A 77 -10.79 10.83 4.23
CA ASP A 77 -10.90 12.26 3.90
C ASP A 77 -10.49 12.49 2.44
N THR A 78 -11.41 13.05 1.65
CA THR A 78 -11.24 13.32 0.23
C THR A 78 -10.81 14.76 -0.07
N SER A 79 -10.55 15.58 0.93
CA SER A 79 -10.21 17.01 0.75
C SER A 79 -8.91 17.24 -0.04
N LEU A 80 -8.04 16.22 -0.09
CA LEU A 80 -6.78 16.23 -0.82
C LEU A 80 -6.85 15.44 -2.16
N VAL A 81 -8.06 15.06 -2.58
CA VAL A 81 -8.27 14.43 -3.90
C VAL A 81 -8.56 15.51 -4.93
N GLY A 82 -7.58 15.76 -5.79
CA GLY A 82 -7.74 16.72 -6.91
C GLY A 82 -8.48 16.12 -8.11
N THR A 83 -8.83 16.99 -9.05
CA THR A 83 -9.40 16.59 -10.34
C THR A 83 -8.53 17.11 -11.48
N GLU A 84 -8.20 16.24 -12.44
CA GLU A 84 -7.58 16.63 -13.70
C GLU A 84 -8.70 16.73 -14.76
N PRO A 85 -9.11 17.95 -15.17
CA PRO A 85 -10.34 18.12 -15.95
C PRO A 85 -10.37 17.39 -17.29
N LEU A 86 -9.21 17.21 -17.94
CA LEU A 86 -9.06 16.51 -19.21
C LEU A 86 -8.52 15.09 -19.05
N GLY A 87 -8.24 14.68 -17.81
CA GLY A 87 -7.76 13.35 -17.49
C GLY A 87 -8.88 12.32 -17.47
N GLN A 88 -8.50 11.06 -17.54
CA GLN A 88 -9.38 9.92 -17.37
C GLN A 88 -9.00 9.18 -16.09
N THR A 89 -9.99 8.90 -15.25
CA THR A 89 -9.81 8.06 -14.07
C THR A 89 -9.30 6.68 -14.50
N PRO A 90 -8.14 6.21 -14.00
CA PRO A 90 -7.60 4.92 -14.38
C PRO A 90 -8.56 3.78 -14.09
N VAL A 91 -8.56 2.77 -14.95
CA VAL A 91 -9.31 1.52 -14.77
C VAL A 91 -8.33 0.35 -14.75
N VAL A 92 -8.53 -0.57 -13.83
CA VAL A 92 -7.73 -1.78 -13.69
C VAL A 92 -8.65 -2.99 -13.81
N LEU A 93 -8.26 -3.96 -14.62
CA LEU A 93 -8.92 -5.26 -14.68
C LEU A 93 -8.04 -6.28 -13.97
N ALA A 94 -8.63 -7.07 -13.10
CA ALA A 94 -7.96 -8.17 -12.40
C ALA A 94 -8.67 -9.49 -12.73
N SER A 95 -7.92 -10.45 -13.28
CA SER A 95 -8.35 -11.83 -13.50
C SER A 95 -7.82 -12.70 -12.38
N LEU A 96 -8.66 -13.59 -11.83
CA LEU A 96 -8.30 -14.49 -10.73
C LEU A 96 -7.65 -15.79 -11.25
N ASP A 97 -6.65 -15.65 -12.12
CA ASP A 97 -5.91 -16.78 -12.70
C ASP A 97 -4.39 -16.53 -12.67
N PRO A 98 -3.65 -17.12 -11.72
CA PRO A 98 -4.15 -17.81 -10.52
C PRO A 98 -4.64 -16.84 -9.44
N PRO A 99 -5.54 -17.25 -8.53
CA PRO A 99 -6.04 -16.36 -7.47
C PRO A 99 -4.98 -15.79 -6.53
N ALA A 100 -3.92 -16.53 -6.26
CA ALA A 100 -2.83 -16.10 -5.37
C ALA A 100 -1.98 -14.97 -5.97
N ASP A 101 -1.87 -14.91 -7.30
CA ASP A 101 -1.14 -13.89 -8.05
C ASP A 101 -1.95 -13.47 -9.29
N PRO A 102 -3.04 -12.71 -9.10
CA PRO A 102 -3.95 -12.34 -10.17
C PRO A 102 -3.27 -11.55 -11.29
N ALA A 103 -3.56 -11.90 -12.54
CA ALA A 103 -3.14 -11.12 -13.68
C ALA A 103 -3.88 -9.77 -13.72
N ILE A 104 -3.15 -8.69 -13.96
CA ILE A 104 -3.68 -7.32 -13.93
C ILE A 104 -3.41 -6.61 -15.24
N ILE A 105 -4.43 -5.95 -15.79
CA ILE A 105 -4.30 -5.02 -16.91
C ILE A 105 -4.61 -3.61 -16.43
N PHE A 106 -3.67 -2.68 -16.68
CA PHE A 106 -3.84 -1.27 -16.37
C PHE A 106 -4.28 -0.49 -17.60
N TYR A 107 -5.52 -0.02 -17.61
CA TYR A 107 -5.96 1.02 -18.54
C TYR A 107 -5.65 2.38 -17.93
N ARG A 108 -4.37 2.75 -18.03
CA ARG A 108 -3.80 3.95 -17.41
C ARG A 108 -2.85 4.60 -18.41
N GLY A 109 -3.26 5.73 -18.96
CA GLY A 109 -2.40 6.52 -19.85
C GLY A 109 -1.16 7.08 -19.15
N ALA A 110 -0.14 7.45 -19.91
CA ALA A 110 1.07 8.07 -19.38
C ALA A 110 0.79 9.39 -18.62
N ALA A 111 -0.29 10.07 -18.97
CA ALA A 111 -0.77 11.30 -18.31
C ALA A 111 -1.98 11.02 -17.41
N ALA A 112 -1.99 9.88 -16.71
CA ALA A 112 -3.03 9.59 -15.75
C ALA A 112 -3.08 10.68 -14.65
N PRO A 113 -4.28 11.06 -14.14
CA PRO A 113 -4.44 12.15 -13.19
C PRO A 113 -3.51 12.06 -11.97
N ASP A 114 -3.32 10.87 -11.43
CA ASP A 114 -2.45 10.60 -10.28
C ASP A 114 -0.95 10.77 -10.58
N THR A 115 -0.54 10.98 -11.84
CA THR A 115 0.84 11.35 -12.22
C THR A 115 1.08 12.85 -12.24
N THR A 116 0.01 13.65 -12.08
CA THR A 116 0.05 15.11 -12.21
C THR A 116 -0.03 15.85 -10.86
N ILE A 117 0.11 15.13 -9.75
CA ILE A 117 0.13 15.71 -8.41
C ILE A 117 1.33 16.64 -8.27
N LYS A 118 1.12 17.81 -7.66
CA LYS A 118 2.17 18.83 -7.44
C LYS A 118 2.39 19.03 -5.94
N PRO A 119 3.55 19.51 -5.51
CA PRO A 119 3.78 19.86 -4.10
C PRO A 119 2.72 20.79 -3.52
N SER A 120 2.20 21.72 -4.33
CA SER A 120 1.16 22.68 -3.92
C SER A 120 -0.24 22.06 -3.71
N ASP A 121 -0.47 20.82 -4.14
CA ASP A 121 -1.78 20.16 -3.99
C ASP A 121 -2.02 19.68 -2.54
N VAL A 122 -0.95 19.60 -1.73
CA VAL A 122 -1.05 19.32 -0.30
C VAL A 122 -0.36 20.43 0.47
N PRO A 123 -1.01 21.07 1.45
CA PRO A 123 -0.36 22.06 2.31
C PRO A 123 0.85 21.46 3.03
N GLU A 124 1.99 22.16 3.03
CA GLU A 124 3.23 21.70 3.69
C GLU A 124 2.99 21.32 5.15
N GLN A 125 2.16 22.08 5.85
CA GLN A 125 1.82 21.81 7.24
C GLN A 125 1.16 20.43 7.42
N VAL A 126 0.31 20.00 6.47
CA VAL A 126 -0.33 18.67 6.51
C VAL A 126 0.70 17.56 6.38
N VAL A 127 1.68 17.73 5.49
CA VAL A 127 2.80 16.78 5.29
C VAL A 127 3.66 16.68 6.54
N ARG A 128 3.92 17.80 7.20
CA ARG A 128 4.74 17.86 8.42
C ARG A 128 4.05 17.29 9.64
N ASP A 129 2.75 17.57 9.79
CA ASP A 129 1.99 17.31 11.03
C ASP A 129 1.24 15.97 11.01
N CYS A 130 1.02 15.33 9.85
CA CYS A 130 0.43 14.01 9.83
C CYS A 130 1.30 13.04 10.64
N ARG A 131 0.67 12.16 11.42
CA ARG A 131 1.41 11.22 12.28
C ARG A 131 2.15 10.16 11.47
N VAL A 132 1.56 9.72 10.35
CA VAL A 132 2.15 8.80 9.37
C VAL A 132 2.09 9.45 7.99
N LEU A 133 3.24 9.57 7.31
CA LEU A 133 3.31 9.80 5.87
C LEU A 133 3.63 8.47 5.19
N TRP A 134 2.73 8.01 4.31
CA TRP A 134 2.88 6.78 3.53
C TRP A 134 3.07 7.11 2.06
N ILE A 135 4.19 6.69 1.49
CA ILE A 135 4.48 6.81 0.06
C ILE A 135 4.73 5.42 -0.52
N SER A 136 4.00 5.04 -1.57
CA SER A 136 4.33 3.87 -2.38
C SER A 136 5.33 4.25 -3.46
N ALA A 137 6.39 3.48 -3.64
CA ALA A 137 7.44 3.80 -4.63
C ALA A 137 6.92 3.86 -6.08
N CYS A 138 5.79 3.23 -6.38
CA CYS A 138 5.13 3.41 -7.67
C CYS A 138 4.71 4.87 -7.96
N ALA A 139 4.54 5.71 -6.94
CA ALA A 139 4.30 7.14 -7.11
C ALA A 139 5.55 7.93 -7.52
N LEU A 140 6.74 7.33 -7.35
CA LEU A 140 8.02 7.92 -7.75
C LEU A 140 8.35 7.66 -9.24
N ALA A 141 7.52 6.90 -9.96
CA ALA A 141 7.86 6.42 -11.29
C ALA A 141 7.76 7.50 -12.38
N VAL A 142 6.71 8.30 -12.38
CA VAL A 142 6.44 9.22 -13.50
C VAL A 142 5.75 10.52 -13.07
N GLY A 143 5.86 11.52 -13.92
CA GLY A 143 5.14 12.77 -13.86
C GLY A 143 5.61 13.72 -12.75
N THR A 144 4.79 14.73 -12.47
CA THR A 144 5.08 15.70 -11.41
C THR A 144 4.92 15.09 -10.01
N THR A 145 4.20 13.97 -9.90
CA THR A 145 3.98 13.24 -8.64
C THR A 145 5.29 12.74 -8.06
N ALA A 146 6.22 12.25 -8.89
CA ALA A 146 7.54 11.83 -8.43
C ALA A 146 8.29 12.97 -7.73
N GLY A 147 8.30 14.17 -8.34
CA GLY A 147 8.88 15.36 -7.74
C GLY A 147 8.15 15.83 -6.48
N ALA A 148 6.81 15.73 -6.44
CA ALA A 148 6.04 16.06 -5.26
C ALA A 148 6.39 15.13 -4.07
N CYS A 149 6.46 13.82 -4.29
CA CYS A 149 6.86 12.86 -3.26
C CYS A 149 8.26 13.16 -2.72
N THR A 150 9.23 13.45 -3.58
CA THR A 150 10.60 13.83 -3.17
C THR A 150 10.57 15.10 -2.31
N THR A 151 9.85 16.14 -2.76
CA THR A 151 9.71 17.40 -2.01
C THR A 151 9.08 17.15 -0.62
N TRP A 152 8.05 16.33 -0.54
CA TRP A 152 7.40 16.03 0.74
C TRP A 152 8.26 15.19 1.69
N LEU A 153 9.05 14.27 1.17
CA LEU A 153 10.04 13.53 1.96
C LEU A 153 11.11 14.48 2.53
N GLU A 154 11.60 15.41 1.73
CA GLU A 154 12.55 16.45 2.17
C GLU A 154 11.93 17.36 3.24
N GLN A 155 10.72 17.87 3.00
CA GLN A 155 10.01 18.73 3.95
C GLN A 155 9.72 18.04 5.28
N ARG A 156 9.45 16.74 5.24
CA ARG A 156 9.17 15.95 6.44
C ARG A 156 10.44 15.65 7.25
N GLY A 157 11.61 15.49 6.60
CA GLY A 157 12.90 15.38 7.26
C GLY A 157 13.05 14.17 8.19
N ARG A 158 12.53 13.01 7.82
CA ARG A 158 12.58 11.75 8.60
C ARG A 158 11.87 11.83 9.96
N VAL A 159 10.79 12.61 10.04
CA VAL A 159 9.92 12.59 11.22
C VAL A 159 9.25 11.22 11.31
N GLU A 160 9.04 10.73 12.50
CA GLU A 160 8.34 9.48 12.79
C GLU A 160 6.83 9.66 12.53
N HIS A 161 6.13 8.84 11.80
CA HIS A 161 6.59 7.72 10.99
C HIS A 161 6.55 8.12 9.52
N THR A 162 7.71 8.18 8.87
CA THR A 162 7.80 8.37 7.42
C THR A 162 8.05 7.02 6.79
N ILE A 163 7.08 6.51 6.03
CA ILE A 163 7.05 5.14 5.53
C ILE A 163 7.18 5.15 4.00
N ILE A 164 8.13 4.37 3.49
CA ILE A 164 8.18 3.99 2.08
C ILE A 164 7.80 2.51 1.93
N ASP A 165 6.77 2.25 1.11
CA ASP A 165 6.46 0.92 0.61
C ASP A 165 7.13 0.76 -0.76
N LEU A 166 7.98 -0.25 -0.90
CA LEU A 166 8.78 -0.43 -2.11
C LEU A 166 7.94 -0.77 -3.35
N ASP A 167 6.75 -1.34 -3.20
CA ASP A 167 5.69 -1.55 -4.21
C ASP A 167 6.20 -1.43 -5.67
N TYR A 168 7.17 -2.26 -6.04
CA TYR A 168 7.81 -2.20 -7.35
C TYR A 168 6.90 -2.78 -8.42
N ARG A 169 6.59 -1.96 -9.43
CA ARG A 169 5.80 -2.34 -10.60
C ARG A 169 6.62 -2.10 -11.86
N PRO A 170 7.25 -3.13 -12.43
CA PRO A 170 8.12 -3.00 -13.60
C PRO A 170 7.48 -2.23 -14.75
N SER A 171 6.17 -2.41 -14.99
CA SER A 171 5.41 -1.76 -16.05
C SER A 171 5.30 -0.23 -15.93
N LEU A 172 5.62 0.34 -14.78
CA LEU A 172 5.58 1.79 -14.55
C LEU A 172 6.94 2.47 -14.81
N TRP A 173 8.01 1.72 -15.01
CA TRP A 173 9.37 2.23 -15.16
C TRP A 173 9.90 1.94 -16.54
N THR A 174 10.58 2.93 -17.15
CA THR A 174 11.27 2.75 -18.43
C THR A 174 12.60 2.01 -18.23
N ASP A 175 13.29 2.28 -17.12
CA ASP A 175 14.56 1.66 -16.76
C ASP A 175 14.51 1.19 -15.29
N PRO A 176 14.79 -0.08 -14.99
CA PRO A 176 14.89 -0.58 -13.62
C PRO A 176 15.93 0.15 -12.77
N ALA A 177 16.98 0.71 -13.39
CA ALA A 177 17.97 1.50 -12.67
C ALA A 177 17.40 2.82 -12.13
N ASP A 178 16.42 3.41 -12.83
CA ASP A 178 15.70 4.60 -12.33
C ASP A 178 14.84 4.24 -11.13
N ALA A 179 14.15 3.10 -11.18
CA ALA A 179 13.38 2.60 -10.05
C ALA A 179 14.25 2.40 -8.81
N ARG A 180 15.41 1.76 -8.99
CA ARG A 180 16.39 1.57 -7.91
C ARG A 180 16.86 2.90 -7.32
N ARG A 181 17.24 3.87 -8.16
CA ARG A 181 17.68 5.19 -7.70
C ARG A 181 16.61 5.92 -6.91
N ALA A 182 15.37 5.93 -7.42
CA ALA A 182 14.24 6.58 -6.75
C ALA A 182 13.91 5.90 -5.40
N ALA A 183 13.91 4.56 -5.36
CA ALA A 183 13.70 3.81 -4.13
C ALA A 183 14.79 4.12 -3.09
N GLN A 184 16.06 4.18 -3.48
CA GLN A 184 17.17 4.48 -2.56
C GLN A 184 17.07 5.89 -1.97
N VAL A 185 16.71 6.90 -2.76
CA VAL A 185 16.47 8.27 -2.28
C VAL A 185 15.32 8.29 -1.26
N ALA A 186 14.23 7.58 -1.55
CA ALA A 186 13.09 7.50 -0.64
C ALA A 186 13.43 6.72 0.66
N ILE A 187 14.19 5.63 0.56
CA ILE A 187 14.69 4.88 1.73
C ILE A 187 15.50 5.80 2.66
N ASP A 188 16.44 6.59 2.10
CA ASP A 188 17.29 7.50 2.88
C ASP A 188 16.49 8.62 3.58
N ALA A 189 15.32 8.95 3.05
CA ALA A 189 14.41 9.94 3.63
C ALA A 189 13.37 9.34 4.59
N SER A 190 13.31 8.00 4.74
CA SER A 190 12.28 7.31 5.50
C SER A 190 12.77 6.77 6.85
N THR A 191 11.84 6.57 7.77
CA THR A 191 12.09 5.91 9.07
C THR A 191 11.63 4.46 9.09
N VAL A 192 10.68 4.11 8.23
CA VAL A 192 10.15 2.75 8.06
C VAL A 192 10.19 2.38 6.59
N VAL A 193 10.67 1.18 6.29
CA VAL A 193 10.68 0.62 4.93
C VAL A 193 9.93 -0.70 4.94
N VAL A 194 9.01 -0.84 3.99
CA VAL A 194 8.21 -2.06 3.79
C VAL A 194 8.46 -2.55 2.37
N GLY A 195 8.74 -3.84 2.21
CA GLY A 195 8.88 -4.47 0.90
C GLY A 195 8.76 -5.98 0.98
N ASN A 196 8.60 -6.64 -0.15
CA ASN A 196 8.82 -8.07 -0.26
C ASN A 196 10.27 -8.35 -0.69
N ARG A 197 10.65 -9.64 -0.82
CA ARG A 197 12.02 -10.05 -1.18
C ARG A 197 12.47 -9.51 -2.53
N ASP A 198 11.61 -9.56 -3.54
CA ASP A 198 11.91 -9.10 -4.90
C ASP A 198 12.02 -7.58 -4.96
N GLU A 199 11.18 -6.88 -4.19
CA GLU A 199 11.24 -5.43 -4.04
C GLU A 199 12.52 -4.98 -3.33
N CYS A 200 12.97 -5.72 -2.30
CA CYS A 200 14.26 -5.49 -1.65
C CYS A 200 15.43 -5.73 -2.61
N GLU A 201 15.42 -6.85 -3.36
CA GLU A 201 16.43 -7.13 -4.38
C GLU A 201 16.50 -6.00 -5.41
N MET A 202 15.35 -5.53 -5.91
CA MET A 202 15.29 -4.40 -6.84
C MET A 202 15.88 -3.13 -6.23
N ALA A 203 15.48 -2.77 -5.00
CA ALA A 203 15.82 -1.49 -4.39
C ALA A 203 17.27 -1.44 -3.89
N ILE A 204 17.75 -2.50 -3.24
CA ILE A 204 19.02 -2.51 -2.51
C ILE A 204 19.95 -3.68 -2.86
N GLY A 205 19.54 -4.60 -3.74
CA GLY A 205 20.35 -5.75 -4.18
C GLY A 205 20.39 -6.91 -3.19
N GLU A 206 19.42 -6.99 -2.26
CA GLU A 206 19.36 -8.01 -1.22
C GLU A 206 17.98 -8.67 -1.19
N SER A 207 17.91 -9.98 -1.45
CA SER A 207 16.67 -10.76 -1.38
C SER A 207 16.58 -11.63 -0.12
N ASP A 208 17.69 -11.86 0.58
CA ASP A 208 17.65 -12.48 1.91
C ASP A 208 17.05 -11.52 2.94
N PRO A 209 16.02 -11.93 3.69
CA PRO A 209 15.31 -11.01 4.58
C PRO A 209 16.18 -10.40 5.69
N ASP A 210 17.14 -11.17 6.24
CA ASP A 210 18.02 -10.65 7.29
C ASP A 210 19.05 -9.70 6.71
N ALA A 211 19.67 -10.03 5.58
CA ALA A 211 20.61 -9.16 4.88
C ALA A 211 19.92 -7.85 4.42
N ALA A 212 18.71 -7.95 3.89
CA ALA A 212 17.91 -6.78 3.51
C ALA A 212 17.61 -5.89 4.73
N ALA A 213 17.20 -6.47 5.85
CA ALA A 213 16.95 -5.74 7.07
C ALA A 213 18.24 -5.06 7.59
N ASP A 214 19.37 -5.74 7.60
CA ASP A 214 20.67 -5.19 7.99
C ASP A 214 21.08 -4.02 7.10
N HIS A 215 20.93 -4.17 5.78
CA HIS A 215 21.22 -3.11 4.82
C HIS A 215 20.36 -1.86 5.08
N LEU A 216 19.04 -2.05 5.25
CA LEU A 216 18.11 -0.92 5.52
C LEU A 216 18.41 -0.24 6.85
N LEU A 217 18.62 -1.00 7.93
CA LEU A 217 19.00 -0.45 9.22
C LEU A 217 20.34 0.29 9.16
N GLY A 218 21.33 -0.23 8.41
CA GLY A 218 22.59 0.42 8.13
C GLY A 218 22.47 1.78 7.42
N ARG A 219 21.40 2.01 6.66
CA ARG A 219 21.05 3.31 6.06
C ARG A 219 20.28 4.24 7.03
N GLY A 220 20.11 3.82 8.27
CA GLY A 220 19.47 4.61 9.32
C GLY A 220 17.93 4.51 9.32
N VAL A 221 17.34 3.53 8.64
CA VAL A 221 15.94 3.14 8.81
C VAL A 221 15.77 2.65 10.26
N LYS A 222 14.68 3.02 10.92
CA LYS A 222 14.39 2.60 12.30
C LYS A 222 13.69 1.24 12.36
N LEU A 223 12.87 0.94 11.36
CA LEU A 223 12.13 -0.30 11.24
C LEU A 223 12.13 -0.79 9.78
N ALA A 224 12.76 -1.91 9.55
CA ALA A 224 12.75 -2.62 8.28
C ALA A 224 11.74 -3.77 8.34
N ILE A 225 10.89 -3.88 7.32
CA ILE A 225 9.84 -4.90 7.24
C ILE A 225 9.97 -5.61 5.90
N VAL A 226 10.26 -6.92 5.97
CA VAL A 226 10.42 -7.76 4.78
C VAL A 226 9.31 -8.82 4.74
N LYS A 227 8.40 -8.64 3.79
CA LYS A 227 7.30 -9.59 3.52
C LYS A 227 7.85 -10.82 2.78
N MET A 228 7.52 -12.02 3.24
CA MET A 228 8.06 -13.28 2.71
C MET A 228 6.95 -14.20 2.16
N GLY A 229 5.77 -13.62 1.84
CA GLY A 229 4.63 -14.38 1.34
C GLY A 229 4.20 -15.50 2.30
N ALA A 230 4.18 -16.73 1.80
CA ALA A 230 3.82 -17.91 2.60
C ALA A 230 4.79 -18.21 3.76
N GLN A 231 5.90 -17.50 3.89
CA GLN A 231 6.82 -17.62 5.02
C GLN A 231 6.59 -16.55 6.11
N GLY A 232 5.58 -15.70 5.93
CA GLY A 232 5.22 -14.64 6.88
C GLY A 232 5.99 -13.34 6.67
N VAL A 233 6.42 -12.70 7.75
CA VAL A 233 7.08 -11.39 7.69
C VAL A 233 8.19 -11.28 8.73
N LEU A 234 9.28 -10.62 8.36
CA LEU A 234 10.35 -10.17 9.27
C LEU A 234 10.14 -8.69 9.58
N LEU A 235 10.11 -8.33 10.86
CA LEU A 235 10.22 -6.98 11.37
C LEU A 235 11.56 -6.85 12.10
N ALA A 236 12.34 -5.85 11.76
CA ALA A 236 13.67 -5.64 12.35
C ALA A 236 13.87 -4.18 12.71
N SER A 237 14.31 -3.96 13.94
CA SER A 237 14.81 -2.67 14.45
C SER A 237 16.27 -2.82 14.88
N ALA A 238 16.89 -1.75 15.37
CA ALA A 238 18.23 -1.81 15.95
C ALA A 238 18.28 -2.65 17.25
N GLN A 239 17.14 -2.84 17.92
CA GLN A 239 17.04 -3.51 19.22
C GLN A 239 16.61 -4.98 19.12
N GLU A 240 15.71 -5.27 18.18
CA GLU A 240 15.12 -6.62 18.11
C GLU A 240 14.71 -6.99 16.68
N ARG A 241 14.55 -8.29 16.46
CA ARG A 241 14.00 -8.89 15.23
C ARG A 241 12.90 -9.86 15.60
N VAL A 242 11.78 -9.73 14.90
CA VAL A 242 10.62 -10.60 15.08
C VAL A 242 10.24 -11.21 13.75
N ARG A 243 10.05 -12.52 13.72
CA ARG A 243 9.46 -13.23 12.59
C ARG A 243 8.06 -13.67 12.95
N VAL A 244 7.09 -13.20 12.18
CA VAL A 244 5.69 -13.59 12.36
C VAL A 244 5.34 -14.61 11.28
N ARG A 245 4.79 -15.75 11.71
CA ARG A 245 4.32 -16.80 10.80
C ARG A 245 3.06 -16.33 10.06
N PRO A 246 2.81 -16.83 8.82
CA PRO A 246 1.57 -16.57 8.11
C PRO A 246 0.39 -17.23 8.84
N LEU A 247 -0.79 -16.64 8.72
CA LEU A 247 -2.01 -17.34 9.11
C LEU A 247 -2.40 -18.35 8.01
N PRO A 248 -2.85 -19.56 8.39
CA PRO A 248 -3.32 -20.56 7.43
C PRO A 248 -4.66 -20.12 6.84
N ILE A 249 -4.68 -19.78 5.56
CA ILE A 249 -5.89 -19.35 4.83
C ILE A 249 -5.96 -20.02 3.46
N GLU A 250 -7.15 -20.11 2.92
CA GLU A 250 -7.37 -20.32 1.49
C GLU A 250 -7.36 -18.97 0.78
N VAL A 251 -6.44 -18.79 -0.17
CA VAL A 251 -6.31 -17.52 -0.90
C VAL A 251 -7.37 -17.45 -2.00
N ARG A 252 -8.22 -16.43 -1.95
CA ARG A 252 -9.21 -16.10 -2.97
C ARG A 252 -8.76 -15.00 -3.92
N CYS A 253 -7.99 -14.03 -3.42
CA CYS A 253 -7.40 -12.96 -4.22
C CYS A 253 -6.18 -12.41 -3.50
N GLY A 254 -4.98 -12.55 -4.07
CA GLY A 254 -3.74 -12.05 -3.46
C GLY A 254 -3.59 -10.52 -3.49
N LEU A 255 -4.41 -9.83 -4.32
CA LEU A 255 -4.36 -8.38 -4.44
C LEU A 255 -4.82 -7.69 -3.15
N GLY A 256 -4.16 -6.59 -2.79
CA GLY A 256 -4.51 -5.77 -1.63
C GLY A 256 -4.05 -6.31 -0.28
N ALA A 257 -3.50 -7.54 -0.21
CA ALA A 257 -2.97 -8.08 1.05
C ALA A 257 -1.83 -7.22 1.62
N GLY A 258 -0.91 -6.73 0.76
CA GLY A 258 0.15 -5.80 1.14
C GLY A 258 -0.38 -4.45 1.62
N ASP A 259 -1.46 -3.97 1.00
CA ASP A 259 -2.08 -2.70 1.36
C ASP A 259 -2.81 -2.78 2.71
N ALA A 260 -3.51 -3.89 2.95
CA ALA A 260 -4.13 -4.19 4.25
C ALA A 260 -3.08 -4.28 5.36
N PHE A 261 -1.96 -4.97 5.07
CA PHE A 261 -0.80 -5.00 5.95
C PHE A 261 -0.32 -3.57 6.27
N GLY A 262 -0.19 -2.70 5.25
CA GLY A 262 0.25 -1.31 5.39
C GLY A 262 -0.65 -0.47 6.28
N GLY A 263 -1.98 -0.55 6.10
CA GLY A 263 -2.94 0.15 6.95
C GLY A 263 -2.90 -0.31 8.41
N ALA A 264 -2.79 -1.64 8.63
CA ALA A 264 -2.67 -2.22 9.98
C ALA A 264 -1.30 -1.90 10.62
N LEU A 265 -0.23 -1.85 9.83
CA LEU A 265 1.08 -1.38 10.28
C LEU A 265 1.01 0.06 10.79
N ALA A 266 0.41 0.97 10.01
CA ALA A 266 0.24 2.35 10.41
C ALA A 266 -0.57 2.46 11.73
N TYR A 267 -1.66 1.70 11.84
CA TYR A 267 -2.45 1.64 13.06
C TYR A 267 -1.60 1.18 14.25
N GLY A 268 -0.93 0.04 14.15
CA GLY A 268 -0.16 -0.52 15.26
C GLY A 268 1.02 0.35 15.69
N LEU A 269 1.72 1.01 14.75
CA LEU A 269 2.76 1.99 15.05
C LEU A 269 2.22 3.16 15.87
N LEU A 270 1.05 3.69 15.50
CA LEU A 270 0.42 4.80 16.22
C LEU A 270 -0.13 4.40 17.61
N GLN A 271 -0.41 3.11 17.82
CA GLN A 271 -0.78 2.56 19.12
C GLN A 271 0.46 2.20 19.98
N GLY A 272 1.68 2.32 19.45
CA GLY A 272 2.91 1.93 20.16
C GLY A 272 2.99 0.43 20.44
N MET A 273 2.46 -0.41 19.56
CA MET A 273 2.48 -1.86 19.73
C MET A 273 3.91 -2.41 19.70
N PRO A 274 4.23 -3.42 20.55
CA PRO A 274 5.48 -4.16 20.43
C PRO A 274 5.54 -4.92 19.08
N LEU A 275 6.75 -5.19 18.55
CA LEU A 275 6.95 -5.64 17.18
C LEU A 275 6.26 -6.97 16.86
N ASP A 276 6.16 -7.88 17.83
CA ASP A 276 5.45 -9.15 17.68
C ASP A 276 3.96 -8.92 17.41
N ARG A 277 3.31 -8.10 18.22
CA ARG A 277 1.89 -7.75 18.08
C ARG A 277 1.61 -6.91 16.84
N LEU A 278 2.52 -5.99 16.53
CA LEU A 278 2.48 -5.20 15.30
C LEU A 278 2.50 -6.10 14.06
N GLY A 279 3.42 -7.05 14.05
CA GLY A 279 3.55 -8.00 12.96
C GLY A 279 2.36 -8.97 12.85
N GLU A 280 1.85 -9.48 13.99
CA GLU A 280 0.64 -10.32 14.02
C GLU A 280 -0.57 -9.58 13.45
N LEU A 281 -0.80 -8.33 13.87
CA LEU A 281 -1.92 -7.51 13.39
C LEU A 281 -1.82 -7.24 11.89
N ALA A 282 -0.64 -6.78 11.44
CA ALA A 282 -0.41 -6.42 10.05
C ALA A 282 -0.49 -7.65 9.12
N ASN A 283 0.13 -8.76 9.51
CA ASN A 283 0.07 -10.02 8.76
C ASN A 283 -1.34 -10.60 8.73
N GLY A 284 -2.08 -10.48 9.85
CA GLY A 284 -3.48 -10.87 9.94
C GLY A 284 -4.38 -10.06 9.01
N ALA A 285 -4.14 -8.75 8.88
CA ALA A 285 -4.89 -7.90 7.95
C ALA A 285 -4.63 -8.31 6.49
N GLY A 286 -3.38 -8.60 6.12
CA GLY A 286 -3.04 -9.15 4.81
C GLY A 286 -3.74 -10.47 4.52
N ALA A 287 -3.74 -11.40 5.47
CA ALA A 287 -4.42 -12.68 5.37
C ALA A 287 -5.96 -12.51 5.26
N TYR A 288 -6.52 -11.60 6.05
CA TYR A 288 -7.97 -11.29 6.01
C TYR A 288 -8.43 -10.89 4.61
N VAL A 289 -7.67 -9.99 3.95
CA VAL A 289 -7.99 -9.52 2.60
C VAL A 289 -7.73 -10.62 1.57
N ALA A 290 -6.61 -11.34 1.66
CA ALA A 290 -6.27 -12.42 0.73
C ALA A 290 -7.30 -13.56 0.71
N ALA A 291 -8.02 -13.80 1.82
CA ALA A 291 -9.10 -14.76 1.91
C ALA A 291 -10.43 -14.27 1.28
N ARG A 292 -10.46 -13.06 0.69
CA ARG A 292 -11.67 -12.41 0.16
C ARG A 292 -11.45 -11.90 -1.25
N LEU A 293 -12.55 -11.58 -1.94
CA LEU A 293 -12.50 -10.91 -3.23
C LEU A 293 -12.49 -9.39 -3.02
N MET A 294 -11.80 -8.68 -3.92
CA MET A 294 -11.60 -7.21 -3.93
C MET A 294 -10.66 -6.71 -2.81
N CYS A 295 -9.99 -5.57 -3.08
CA CYS A 295 -9.06 -4.96 -2.14
C CYS A 295 -9.80 -4.03 -1.14
N ALA A 296 -10.21 -2.85 -1.59
CA ALA A 296 -10.77 -1.83 -0.71
C ALA A 296 -12.04 -2.29 0.03
N ASP A 297 -12.96 -2.97 -0.66
CA ASP A 297 -14.21 -3.46 -0.04
C ASP A 297 -13.96 -4.60 0.97
N ALA A 298 -12.82 -5.31 0.86
CA ALA A 298 -12.46 -6.38 1.78
C ALA A 298 -11.69 -5.91 3.02
N MET A 299 -11.30 -4.63 3.11
CA MET A 299 -10.55 -4.13 4.26
C MET A 299 -11.37 -4.30 5.56
N PRO A 300 -10.81 -4.95 6.60
CA PRO A 300 -11.53 -5.20 7.85
C PRO A 300 -11.64 -3.92 8.71
N ASP A 301 -12.68 -3.87 9.53
CA ASP A 301 -12.62 -3.06 10.75
C ASP A 301 -11.85 -3.79 11.86
N LEU A 302 -11.48 -3.07 12.91
CA LEU A 302 -10.65 -3.63 13.97
C LEU A 302 -11.28 -4.84 14.68
N PRO A 303 -12.58 -4.84 15.07
CA PRO A 303 -13.21 -6.00 15.67
C PRO A 303 -13.18 -7.25 14.77
N SER A 304 -13.51 -7.08 13.48
CA SER A 304 -13.49 -8.18 12.50
C SER A 304 -12.08 -8.74 12.30
N LEU A 305 -11.07 -7.87 12.26
CA LEU A 305 -9.67 -8.28 12.13
C LEU A 305 -9.21 -9.10 13.34
N LEU A 306 -9.48 -8.62 14.55
CA LEU A 306 -9.07 -9.31 15.79
C LEU A 306 -9.75 -10.68 15.92
N ALA A 307 -11.06 -10.78 15.61
CA ALA A 307 -11.78 -12.04 15.60
C ALA A 307 -11.20 -13.03 14.58
N PHE A 308 -10.86 -12.56 13.39
CA PHE A 308 -10.24 -13.39 12.35
C PHE A 308 -8.87 -13.91 12.77
N ILE A 309 -8.03 -13.07 13.36
CA ILE A 309 -6.70 -13.48 13.86
C ILE A 309 -6.86 -14.54 14.93
N GLU A 310 -7.77 -14.34 15.90
CA GLU A 310 -8.02 -15.30 16.99
C GLU A 310 -8.48 -16.67 16.45
N GLU A 311 -9.39 -16.67 15.48
CA GLU A 311 -9.91 -17.90 14.85
C GLU A 311 -8.78 -18.71 14.18
N HIS A 312 -7.95 -18.04 13.37
CA HIS A 312 -6.95 -18.70 12.54
C HIS A 312 -5.62 -19.00 13.28
N SER A 313 -5.37 -18.32 14.41
CA SER A 313 -4.20 -18.62 15.26
C SER A 313 -4.36 -19.93 16.03
N LYS A 314 -5.58 -20.35 16.36
CA LYS A 314 -5.85 -21.60 17.10
C LYS A 314 -5.59 -22.89 16.30
N GLY A 315 -5.44 -22.78 14.97
CA GLY A 315 -5.19 -23.90 14.07
C GLY A 315 -3.71 -24.16 13.74
N SER A 316 -2.80 -23.31 14.20
CA SER A 316 -1.37 -23.48 13.90
C SER A 316 -0.72 -24.43 14.94
N PRO A 317 -0.12 -25.57 14.51
CA PRO A 317 0.72 -26.37 15.42
C PRO A 317 1.90 -25.52 15.90
N ALA A 318 2.24 -25.66 17.17
CA ALA A 318 3.32 -24.96 17.87
C ALA A 318 4.69 -25.20 17.24
#